data_baf8d6c22f68fac1cc1a21a19cc20404
#
_entry.id   baf8d6c22f68fac1cc1a21a19cc20404
#
_cell.length_a   1.000
_cell.length_b   1.000
_cell.length_c   1.000
_cell.angle_alpha   90.00
_cell.angle_beta   90.00
_cell.angle_gamma   90.00
#
_symmetry.space_group_name_H-M   'P 1'
#
loop_
_entity.id
_entity.type
_entity.pdbx_description
1 polymer ?
#
loop_
_entity_poly.entity_id
_entity_poly.type
_entity_poly.pdbx_seq_one_letter_code
_entity_poly.pdbx_strand_id
1 'polypeptide(L)'
;MKAKITLNISKLVVLFSLILLVSGCNTTSIQYDIPEPLVDETIYLSDPSSFNLTVIGGHLILPNAGHGGILIYRRYFDQEYYDFAAYELACPYHWNDGCGLLTSAMGDLYLTCGCNDHQYQALDGQSIDTAYVLPVKEFSCQFDGGNILRITN
;
A
#
# COMPACT_ATOMS: atom_id res chain seq x y z
N MET A 1 42.54 -46.86 -24.34
CA MET A 1 41.06 -46.89 -24.41
C MET A 1 40.55 -45.44 -24.39
N LYS A 2 40.07 -44.92 -25.55
CA LYS A 2 39.49 -43.57 -25.64
C LYS A 2 37.97 -43.75 -25.50
N ALA A 3 37.41 -43.37 -24.34
CA ALA A 3 35.98 -43.33 -24.15
C ALA A 3 35.41 -42.17 -24.99
N LYS A 4 34.60 -42.48 -26.02
CA LYS A 4 33.83 -41.48 -26.77
C LYS A 4 32.62 -41.10 -25.94
N ILE A 5 32.69 -39.93 -25.33
CA ILE A 5 31.53 -39.30 -24.70
C ILE A 5 30.65 -38.74 -25.80
N THR A 6 29.68 -39.53 -26.24
CA THR A 6 28.59 -39.03 -27.13
C THR A 6 27.65 -38.23 -26.27
N LEU A 7 27.89 -36.92 -26.21
CA LEU A 7 26.98 -35.98 -25.55
C LEU A 7 25.68 -35.96 -26.32
N ASN A 8 24.62 -36.53 -25.74
CA ASN A 8 23.33 -36.67 -26.39
C ASN A 8 22.65 -35.30 -26.38
N ILE A 9 22.63 -34.61 -27.52
CA ILE A 9 22.11 -33.26 -27.72
C ILE A 9 20.69 -33.13 -27.14
N SER A 10 19.87 -34.17 -27.22
CA SER A 10 18.53 -34.19 -26.65
C SER A 10 18.53 -34.02 -25.11
N LYS A 11 19.48 -34.66 -24.41
CA LYS A 11 19.63 -34.52 -22.95
C LYS A 11 20.13 -33.13 -22.55
N LEU A 12 20.97 -32.54 -23.39
CA LEU A 12 21.46 -31.17 -23.18
C LEU A 12 20.34 -30.15 -23.32
N VAL A 13 19.47 -30.31 -24.33
CA VAL A 13 18.31 -29.45 -24.58
C VAL A 13 17.29 -29.56 -23.44
N VAL A 14 17.03 -30.77 -22.94
CA VAL A 14 16.11 -31.00 -21.82
C VAL A 14 16.68 -30.36 -20.52
N LEU A 15 17.97 -30.50 -20.28
CA LEU A 15 18.63 -29.88 -19.10
C LEU A 15 18.61 -28.33 -19.17
N PHE A 16 18.81 -27.78 -20.37
CA PHE A 16 18.76 -26.33 -20.59
C PHE A 16 17.33 -25.77 -20.47
N SER A 17 16.32 -26.51 -20.94
CA SER A 17 14.91 -26.21 -20.78
C SER A 17 14.48 -26.21 -19.29
N LEU A 18 15.01 -27.13 -18.50
CA LEU A 18 14.70 -27.24 -17.07
C LEU A 18 15.28 -26.08 -16.25
N ILE A 19 16.43 -25.53 -16.68
CA ILE A 19 17.07 -24.37 -16.00
C ILE A 19 16.29 -23.08 -16.25
N LEU A 20 15.60 -22.93 -17.38
CA LEU A 20 14.79 -21.75 -17.70
C LEU A 20 13.48 -21.65 -16.89
N LEU A 21 13.05 -22.73 -16.24
CA LEU A 21 11.81 -22.74 -15.43
C LEU A 21 11.99 -22.24 -13.99
N VAL A 22 13.21 -21.97 -13.54
CA VAL A 22 13.51 -21.43 -12.20
C VAL A 22 13.72 -19.91 -12.18
N SER A 23 13.22 -19.19 -13.18
CA SER A 23 13.14 -17.72 -13.10
C SER A 23 12.03 -17.33 -12.12
N GLY A 24 12.29 -17.51 -10.83
CA GLY A 24 11.39 -17.07 -9.77
C GLY A 24 11.21 -15.54 -9.84
N CYS A 25 9.98 -15.07 -9.90
CA CYS A 25 9.65 -13.67 -9.62
C CYS A 25 10.17 -13.33 -8.22
N ASN A 26 11.23 -12.53 -8.12
CA ASN A 26 11.58 -11.87 -6.89
C ASN A 26 10.52 -10.79 -6.64
N THR A 27 9.55 -11.08 -5.79
CA THR A 27 8.66 -10.07 -5.24
C THR A 27 9.52 -9.22 -4.28
N THR A 28 9.95 -8.06 -4.72
CA THR A 28 10.61 -7.10 -3.85
C THR A 28 9.52 -6.54 -2.92
N SER A 29 9.50 -7.00 -1.67
CA SER A 29 8.64 -6.38 -0.65
C SER A 29 9.16 -4.98 -0.38
N ILE A 30 8.27 -3.99 -0.43
CA ILE A 30 8.60 -2.64 -0.01
C ILE A 30 8.81 -2.68 1.50
N GLN A 31 10.01 -2.28 1.95
CA GLN A 31 10.35 -2.22 3.37
C GLN A 31 10.22 -0.77 3.84
N TYR A 32 9.34 -0.55 4.81
CA TYR A 32 9.23 0.72 5.53
C TYR A 32 9.97 0.61 6.85
N ASP A 33 10.67 1.68 7.22
CA ASP A 33 11.31 1.79 8.55
C ASP A 33 10.33 2.30 9.63
N ILE A 34 9.10 2.66 9.24
CA ILE A 34 8.05 3.14 10.15
C ILE A 34 7.70 2.01 11.11
N PRO A 35 7.71 2.23 12.45
CA PRO A 35 7.24 1.24 13.41
C PRO A 35 5.82 0.78 13.11
N GLU A 36 5.56 -0.51 13.25
CA GLU A 36 4.28 -1.12 12.94
C GLU A 36 3.51 -1.50 14.21
N PRO A 37 2.71 -0.60 14.80
CA PRO A 37 1.77 -1.00 15.83
C PRO A 37 0.71 -1.92 15.24
N LEU A 38 0.17 -2.79 16.07
CA LEU A 38 -0.98 -3.62 15.67
C LEU A 38 -2.17 -2.70 15.36
N VAL A 39 -2.73 -2.87 14.17
CA VAL A 39 -3.94 -2.17 13.71
C VAL A 39 -5.05 -3.20 13.52
N ASP A 40 -6.17 -2.98 14.18
CA ASP A 40 -7.43 -3.75 14.03
C ASP A 40 -8.59 -2.81 14.34
N GLU A 41 -8.96 -1.99 13.37
CA GLU A 41 -9.99 -0.96 13.49
C GLU A 41 -11.24 -1.35 12.72
N THR A 42 -12.40 -1.13 13.33
CA THR A 42 -13.70 -1.37 12.69
C THR A 42 -14.48 -0.07 12.59
N ILE A 43 -14.83 0.32 11.38
CA ILE A 43 -15.56 1.55 11.07
C ILE A 43 -16.95 1.19 10.56
N TYR A 44 -17.96 1.84 11.15
CA TYR A 44 -19.35 1.75 10.69
C TYR A 44 -19.67 2.96 9.83
N LEU A 45 -19.97 2.76 8.54
CA LEU A 45 -20.30 3.85 7.63
C LEU A 45 -21.58 4.60 7.98
N SER A 46 -22.46 3.96 8.80
CA SER A 46 -23.66 4.59 9.36
C SER A 46 -23.37 5.58 10.48
N ASP A 47 -22.17 5.58 11.04
CA ASP A 47 -21.83 6.52 12.09
C ASP A 47 -21.68 7.94 11.56
N PRO A 48 -22.16 8.97 12.29
CA PRO A 48 -22.03 10.36 11.86
C PRO A 48 -20.58 10.79 11.61
N SER A 49 -19.60 10.23 12.33
CA SER A 49 -18.17 10.50 12.15
C SER A 49 -17.63 9.99 10.82
N SER A 50 -18.26 8.97 10.25
CA SER A 50 -17.87 8.34 8.98
C SER A 50 -18.63 8.89 7.77
N PHE A 51 -19.50 9.89 7.98
CA PHE A 51 -20.36 10.42 6.91
C PHE A 51 -19.58 10.84 5.66
N ASN A 52 -18.38 11.37 5.83
CA ASN A 52 -17.52 11.78 4.71
C ASN A 52 -17.13 10.59 3.81
N LEU A 53 -17.08 9.37 4.35
CA LEU A 53 -16.77 8.16 3.56
C LEU A 53 -17.94 7.70 2.67
N THR A 54 -19.08 8.38 2.71
CA THR A 54 -20.23 8.10 1.84
C THR A 54 -20.10 8.69 0.43
N VAL A 55 -19.06 9.51 0.19
CA VAL A 55 -18.79 10.14 -1.11
C VAL A 55 -17.38 9.82 -1.59
N ILE A 56 -17.20 9.69 -2.91
CA ILE A 56 -15.86 9.51 -3.51
C ILE A 56 -15.01 10.74 -3.20
N GLY A 57 -13.75 10.51 -2.80
CA GLY A 57 -12.83 11.56 -2.36
C GLY A 57 -13.02 11.98 -0.90
N GLY A 58 -14.07 11.48 -0.24
CA GLY A 58 -14.24 11.68 1.18
C GLY A 58 -13.24 10.90 2.01
N HIS A 59 -12.90 11.42 3.19
CA HIS A 59 -11.94 10.76 4.06
C HIS A 59 -12.31 10.88 5.54
N LEU A 60 -11.71 10.00 6.33
CA LEU A 60 -11.79 9.95 7.80
C LEU A 60 -10.38 9.74 8.36
N ILE A 61 -10.01 10.48 9.39
CA ILE A 61 -8.74 10.30 10.09
C ILE A 61 -8.98 9.62 11.43
N LEU A 62 -8.19 8.56 11.69
CA LEU A 62 -8.08 7.88 12.98
C LEU A 62 -6.76 8.30 13.63
N PRO A 63 -6.75 9.30 14.52
CA PRO A 63 -5.51 9.91 14.98
C PRO A 63 -4.70 9.04 15.95
N ASN A 64 -5.34 8.01 16.55
CA ASN A 64 -4.72 7.14 17.55
C ASN A 64 -4.42 5.73 17.01
N ALA A 65 -4.62 5.48 15.73
CA ALA A 65 -4.31 4.21 15.06
C ALA A 65 -3.06 4.38 14.19
N GLY A 66 -2.31 3.30 13.95
CA GLY A 66 -1.05 3.37 13.22
C GLY A 66 0.05 4.06 14.03
N HIS A 67 1.07 4.57 13.38
CA HIS A 67 2.18 5.32 13.97
C HIS A 67 1.88 6.83 14.02
N GLY A 68 1.47 7.42 12.91
CA GLY A 68 1.14 8.85 12.77
C GLY A 68 -0.36 9.15 12.68
N GLY A 69 -1.20 8.15 12.79
CA GLY A 69 -2.61 8.18 12.48
C GLY A 69 -2.90 7.41 11.19
N ILE A 70 -4.16 7.06 10.97
CA ILE A 70 -4.61 6.41 9.72
C ILE A 70 -5.60 7.31 9.02
N LEU A 71 -5.35 7.59 7.75
CA LEU A 71 -6.33 8.22 6.87
C LEU A 71 -7.05 7.15 6.08
N ILE A 72 -8.38 7.11 6.19
CA ILE A 72 -9.25 6.29 5.36
C ILE A 72 -9.79 7.16 4.24
N TYR A 73 -9.68 6.69 3.00
CA TYR A 73 -10.08 7.43 1.81
C TYR A 73 -11.05 6.61 0.97
N ARG A 74 -12.16 7.21 0.54
CA ARG A 74 -13.13 6.57 -0.38
C ARG A 74 -12.65 6.74 -1.82
N ARG A 75 -12.23 5.63 -2.44
CA ARG A 75 -11.70 5.60 -3.82
C ARG A 75 -12.82 5.52 -4.86
N TYR A 76 -13.68 4.52 -4.69
CA TYR A 76 -14.70 4.14 -5.66
C TYR A 76 -16.00 3.73 -4.97
N PHE A 77 -17.01 3.41 -5.79
CA PHE A 77 -18.21 2.69 -5.41
C PHE A 77 -18.28 1.36 -6.17
N ASP A 78 -18.81 0.33 -5.54
CA ASP A 78 -19.09 -0.98 -6.13
C ASP A 78 -17.86 -1.71 -6.71
N GLN A 79 -16.66 -1.40 -6.18
CA GLN A 79 -15.41 -2.08 -6.52
C GLN A 79 -14.97 -3.05 -5.41
N GLU A 80 -15.82 -3.34 -4.43
CA GLU A 80 -15.55 -4.21 -3.27
C GLU A 80 -14.26 -3.85 -2.53
N TYR A 81 -13.18 -4.65 -2.73
CA TYR A 81 -11.90 -4.46 -2.04
C TYR A 81 -11.19 -3.15 -2.37
N TYR A 82 -11.55 -2.49 -3.46
CA TYR A 82 -10.91 -1.25 -3.91
C TYR A 82 -11.68 0.02 -3.56
N ASP A 83 -12.84 -0.12 -2.93
CA ASP A 83 -13.68 1.04 -2.60
C ASP A 83 -13.01 1.98 -1.61
N PHE A 84 -12.18 1.45 -0.73
CA PHE A 84 -11.47 2.20 0.29
C PHE A 84 -9.97 1.97 0.24
N ALA A 85 -9.22 2.97 0.70
CA ALA A 85 -7.83 2.87 1.09
C ALA A 85 -7.67 3.30 2.54
N ALA A 86 -6.69 2.73 3.23
CA ALA A 86 -6.27 3.18 4.55
C ALA A 86 -4.77 3.40 4.54
N TYR A 87 -4.33 4.62 4.82
CA TYR A 87 -2.94 5.04 4.75
C TYR A 87 -2.40 5.43 6.12
N GLU A 88 -1.17 4.97 6.41
CA GLU A 88 -0.37 5.50 7.50
C GLU A 88 -0.08 6.99 7.24
N LEU A 89 -0.35 7.85 8.22
CA LEU A 89 -0.08 9.29 8.13
C LEU A 89 1.36 9.67 8.46
N ALA A 90 2.20 8.73 8.90
CA ALA A 90 3.64 8.98 9.00
C ALA A 90 4.24 9.02 7.58
N CYS A 91 4.95 10.12 7.27
CA CYS A 91 5.59 10.31 5.97
C CYS A 91 6.68 9.25 5.75
N PRO A 92 6.70 8.51 4.63
CA PRO A 92 7.63 7.38 4.41
C PRO A 92 9.11 7.71 4.63
N TYR A 93 9.55 8.93 4.33
CA TYR A 93 10.94 9.35 4.45
C TYR A 93 11.25 10.18 5.69
N HIS A 94 10.22 10.71 6.39
CA HIS A 94 10.37 11.66 7.47
C HIS A 94 9.58 11.27 8.74
N TRP A 95 9.17 10.00 8.85
CA TRP A 95 8.30 9.52 9.93
C TRP A 95 8.82 9.82 11.34
N ASN A 96 10.15 9.93 11.51
CA ASN A 96 10.81 10.20 12.79
C ASN A 96 11.12 11.69 13.00
N ASP A 97 10.79 12.54 12.04
CA ASP A 97 10.99 13.99 12.14
C ASP A 97 9.75 14.65 12.75
N GLY A 98 9.94 15.73 13.50
CA GLY A 98 8.82 16.44 14.14
C GLY A 98 7.78 17.03 13.17
N CYS A 99 8.10 17.11 11.88
CA CYS A 99 7.23 17.52 10.78
C CYS A 99 6.74 16.34 9.91
N GLY A 100 7.09 15.11 10.25
CA GLY A 100 6.95 13.92 9.42
C GLY A 100 5.53 13.34 9.35
N LEU A 101 4.49 14.19 9.40
CA LEU A 101 3.12 13.77 9.19
C LEU A 101 2.62 14.18 7.80
N LEU A 102 1.85 13.30 7.19
CA LEU A 102 1.07 13.58 5.99
C LEU A 102 -0.20 14.32 6.37
N THR A 103 -0.55 15.32 5.58
CA THR A 103 -1.78 16.11 5.73
C THR A 103 -2.62 16.02 4.46
N SER A 104 -3.94 16.08 4.62
CA SER A 104 -4.90 16.15 3.53
C SER A 104 -6.10 16.96 3.97
N ALA A 105 -6.63 17.83 3.12
CA ALA A 105 -7.90 18.48 3.33
C ALA A 105 -9.03 17.67 2.68
N MET A 106 -10.27 17.94 3.10
CA MET A 106 -11.45 17.29 2.53
C MET A 106 -11.55 17.56 1.03
N GLY A 107 -11.63 16.48 0.24
CA GLY A 107 -11.67 16.54 -1.21
C GLY A 107 -10.32 16.70 -1.88
N ASP A 108 -9.21 16.72 -1.13
CA ASP A 108 -7.88 16.71 -1.72
C ASP A 108 -7.59 15.38 -2.42
N LEU A 109 -6.90 15.50 -3.55
CA LEU A 109 -6.41 14.34 -4.31
C LEU A 109 -5.02 13.89 -3.85
N TYR A 110 -4.42 14.62 -2.92
CA TYR A 110 -3.02 14.42 -2.49
C TYR A 110 -2.89 14.44 -0.97
N LEU A 111 -1.96 13.63 -0.51
CA LEU A 111 -1.41 13.66 0.85
C LEU A 111 -0.08 14.42 0.77
N THR A 112 0.11 15.43 1.60
CA THR A 112 1.31 16.28 1.56
C THR A 112 2.15 16.06 2.81
N CYS A 113 3.44 15.79 2.65
CA CYS A 113 4.39 15.65 3.75
C CYS A 113 4.71 17.02 4.35
N GLY A 114 4.55 17.16 5.67
CA GLY A 114 4.79 18.43 6.37
C GLY A 114 6.25 18.89 6.39
N CYS A 115 7.22 18.01 6.07
CA CYS A 115 8.64 18.36 6.12
C CYS A 115 9.16 19.02 4.84
N ASN A 116 8.63 18.66 3.68
CA ASN A 116 9.22 19.02 2.39
C ASN A 116 8.19 19.29 1.29
N ASP A 117 6.90 19.37 1.66
CA ASP A 117 5.77 19.56 0.73
C ASP A 117 5.65 18.48 -0.36
N HIS A 118 6.35 17.34 -0.18
CA HIS A 118 6.26 16.22 -1.10
C HIS A 118 4.85 15.62 -1.07
N GLN A 119 4.34 15.25 -2.25
CA GLN A 119 2.95 14.81 -2.39
C GLN A 119 2.84 13.36 -2.85
N TYR A 120 1.79 12.72 -2.37
CA TYR A 120 1.36 11.38 -2.74
C TYR A 120 -0.09 11.41 -3.19
N GLN A 121 -0.45 10.61 -4.18
CA GLN A 121 -1.83 10.50 -4.63
C GLN A 121 -2.69 9.80 -3.56
N ALA A 122 -3.81 10.39 -3.18
CA ALA A 122 -4.74 9.77 -2.22
C ALA A 122 -5.43 8.52 -2.79
N LEU A 123 -5.48 8.40 -4.13
CA LEU A 123 -6.11 7.28 -4.81
C LEU A 123 -5.35 5.96 -4.63
N ASP A 124 -4.03 5.97 -4.73
CA ASP A 124 -3.18 4.78 -4.77
C ASP A 124 -1.94 4.86 -3.87
N GLY A 125 -1.78 5.96 -3.13
CA GLY A 125 -0.65 6.19 -2.24
C GLY A 125 0.69 6.42 -2.93
N GLN A 126 0.72 6.48 -4.28
CA GLN A 126 1.97 6.64 -5.02
C GLN A 126 2.50 8.07 -4.91
N SER A 127 3.83 8.17 -4.84
CA SER A 127 4.52 9.45 -4.95
C SER A 127 4.31 10.08 -6.34
N ILE A 128 4.07 11.38 -6.38
CA ILE A 128 4.01 12.14 -7.64
C ILE A 128 5.41 12.56 -8.12
N ASP A 129 6.42 12.46 -7.26
CA ASP A 129 7.80 12.81 -7.58
C ASP A 129 8.65 11.55 -7.75
N THR A 130 9.36 11.45 -8.87
CA THR A 130 10.24 10.31 -9.19
C THR A 130 11.47 10.21 -8.30
N ALA A 131 11.82 11.27 -7.56
CA ALA A 131 12.91 11.24 -6.57
C ALA A 131 12.55 10.45 -5.31
N TYR A 132 11.26 10.27 -5.02
CA TYR A 132 10.74 9.56 -3.86
C TYR A 132 9.97 8.33 -4.32
N VAL A 133 10.59 7.17 -4.23
CA VAL A 133 10.04 5.92 -4.80
C VAL A 133 9.17 5.12 -3.84
N LEU A 134 9.27 5.39 -2.52
CA LEU A 134 8.40 4.72 -1.54
C LEU A 134 7.00 5.33 -1.59
N PRO A 135 5.95 4.56 -1.84
CA PRO A 135 4.57 5.02 -1.67
C PRO A 135 4.25 5.23 -0.19
N VAL A 136 3.09 5.79 0.11
CA VAL A 136 2.54 5.78 1.47
C VAL A 136 2.24 4.34 1.88
N LYS A 137 2.53 3.99 3.13
CA LYS A 137 2.21 2.66 3.66
C LYS A 137 0.69 2.51 3.70
N GLU A 138 0.18 1.47 3.04
CA GLU A 138 -1.23 1.13 2.99
C GLU A 138 -1.52 -0.06 3.93
N PHE A 139 -2.62 0.04 4.68
CA PHE A 139 -3.19 -1.03 5.48
C PHE A 139 -4.22 -1.81 4.68
N SER A 140 -4.46 -3.06 5.07
CA SER A 140 -5.53 -3.88 4.49
C SER A 140 -6.89 -3.29 4.82
N CYS A 141 -7.73 -3.07 3.81
CA CYS A 141 -9.12 -2.66 3.93
C CYS A 141 -10.03 -3.80 3.53
N GLN A 142 -10.97 -4.18 4.39
CA GLN A 142 -11.99 -5.19 4.11
C GLN A 142 -13.36 -4.55 4.31
N PHE A 143 -14.06 -4.32 3.20
CA PHE A 143 -15.42 -3.78 3.21
C PHE A 143 -16.43 -4.91 2.98
N ASP A 144 -17.50 -4.94 3.77
CA ASP A 144 -18.53 -5.98 3.69
C ASP A 144 -19.58 -5.74 2.58
N GLY A 145 -19.42 -4.66 1.80
CA GLY A 145 -20.37 -4.23 0.77
C GLY A 145 -21.59 -3.51 1.31
N GLY A 146 -21.70 -3.32 2.63
CA GLY A 146 -22.83 -2.69 3.29
C GLY A 146 -22.43 -1.53 4.20
N ASN A 147 -22.07 -1.84 5.43
CA ASN A 147 -21.86 -0.84 6.48
C ASN A 147 -20.52 -0.94 7.21
N ILE A 148 -19.82 -2.08 7.12
CA ILE A 148 -18.66 -2.36 7.96
C ILE A 148 -17.39 -2.34 7.11
N LEU A 149 -16.45 -1.47 7.52
CA LEU A 149 -15.09 -1.43 6.99
C LEU A 149 -14.12 -1.83 8.11
N ARG A 150 -13.34 -2.89 7.89
CA ARG A 150 -12.28 -3.34 8.79
C ARG A 150 -10.91 -3.01 8.22
N ILE A 151 -10.02 -2.46 9.08
CA ILE A 151 -8.66 -2.06 8.72
C ILE A 151 -7.69 -2.84 9.59
N THR A 152 -6.75 -3.52 8.95
CA THR A 152 -5.74 -4.35 9.63
C THR A 152 -4.37 -4.19 8.97
N ASN A 153 -3.28 -4.48 9.71
CA ASN A 153 -1.96 -4.67 9.13
C ASN A 153 -1.64 -6.15 8.88
#